data_3c4382af474467c153c257f78fc7029a
#
_entry.id   3c4382af474467c153c257f78fc7029a
#
_cell.length_a   1.000
_cell.length_b   1.000
_cell.length_c   1.000
_cell.angle_alpha   90.00
_cell.angle_beta   90.00
_cell.angle_gamma   90.00
#
_symmetry.space_group_name_H-M   'P 1'
#
loop_
_entity.id
_entity.type
_entity.pdbx_description
1 polymer ?
#
loop_
_entity_poly.entity_id
_entity_poly.type
_entity_poly.pdbx_seq_one_letter_code
_entity_poly.pdbx_strand_id
1 'polypeptide(L)'
;MKKIYIASDHAGYSLKSYIFEKLKKKFDIMDLGTNKKSISVNYPEYAHKLSKMVSKKKSNVGILVCGSGLGMSMAANRHKKIRAALCYSIKNAKLSRLHNDANVITLGERLTDKSLAMKCVNAFLNTDFEGGRHLKRVKGI
;
A
#
# COMPACT_ATOMS: atom_id res chain seq x y z
N MET A 1 -3.66 3.68 -17.32
CA MET A 1 -3.56 2.36 -16.69
C MET A 1 -2.82 2.43 -15.36
N LYS A 2 -3.35 1.72 -14.41
CA LYS A 2 -2.81 1.66 -13.05
C LYS A 2 -1.56 0.80 -13.01
N LYS A 3 -0.45 1.36 -12.55
CA LYS A 3 0.77 0.61 -12.25
C LYS A 3 0.83 0.42 -10.74
N ILE A 4 1.05 -0.81 -10.31
CA ILE A 4 1.14 -1.15 -8.89
C ILE A 4 2.60 -1.40 -8.52
N TYR A 5 3.04 -0.81 -7.42
CA TYR A 5 4.34 -1.11 -6.82
C TYR A 5 4.09 -1.78 -5.47
N ILE A 6 4.86 -2.81 -5.15
CA ILE A 6 4.75 -3.51 -3.88
C ILE A 6 6.14 -3.66 -3.25
N ALA A 7 6.21 -3.48 -1.94
CA ALA A 7 7.46 -3.66 -1.20
C ALA A 7 7.15 -4.06 0.24
N SER A 8 8.13 -4.66 0.89
CA SER A 8 8.06 -5.02 2.29
C SER A 8 9.44 -5.03 2.93
N ASP A 9 9.48 -5.06 4.25
CA ASP A 9 10.66 -5.49 4.97
C ASP A 9 10.63 -7.03 5.14
N HIS A 10 11.58 -7.58 5.92
CA HIS A 10 11.63 -9.02 6.16
C HIS A 10 10.39 -9.55 6.88
N ALA A 11 9.79 -8.77 7.78
CA ALA A 11 8.61 -9.19 8.55
C ALA A 11 7.35 -9.26 7.66
N GLY A 12 7.29 -8.47 6.60
CA GLY A 12 6.17 -8.47 5.66
C GLY A 12 6.40 -9.29 4.40
N TYR A 13 7.52 -9.98 4.29
CA TYR A 13 7.92 -10.66 3.07
C TYR A 13 6.92 -11.74 2.61
N SER A 14 6.45 -12.58 3.52
CA SER A 14 5.54 -13.68 3.17
C SER A 14 4.20 -13.15 2.66
N LEU A 15 3.64 -12.15 3.33
CA LEU A 15 2.39 -11.54 2.90
C LEU A 15 2.56 -10.78 1.58
N LYS A 16 3.65 -10.04 1.43
CA LYS A 16 3.95 -9.36 0.17
C LYS A 16 4.00 -10.35 -0.99
N SER A 17 4.73 -11.46 -0.81
CA SER A 17 4.88 -12.49 -1.85
C SER A 17 3.54 -13.10 -2.24
N TYR A 18 2.69 -13.38 -1.26
CA TYR A 18 1.34 -13.90 -1.50
C TYR A 18 0.50 -12.92 -2.32
N ILE A 19 0.50 -11.64 -1.95
CA ILE A 19 -0.24 -10.60 -2.66
C ILE A 19 0.29 -10.45 -4.09
N PHE A 20 1.61 -10.39 -4.25
CA PHE A 20 2.25 -10.27 -5.56
C PHE A 20 1.82 -11.40 -6.50
N GLU A 21 1.87 -12.65 -6.04
CA GLU A 21 1.49 -13.81 -6.85
C GLU A 21 0.03 -13.76 -7.29
N LYS A 22 -0.86 -13.24 -6.43
CA LYS A 22 -2.28 -13.09 -6.76
C LYS A 22 -2.52 -11.97 -7.78
N LEU A 23 -1.79 -10.86 -7.66
CA LEU A 23 -2.03 -9.68 -8.49
C LEU A 23 -1.33 -9.73 -9.85
N LYS A 24 -0.18 -10.39 -9.96
CA LYS A 24 0.64 -10.37 -11.19
C LYS A 24 -0.09 -10.91 -12.42
N LYS A 25 -1.12 -11.71 -12.23
CA LYS A 25 -1.91 -12.28 -13.33
C LYS A 25 -2.87 -11.28 -13.95
N LYS A 26 -3.25 -10.23 -13.21
CA LYS A 26 -4.29 -9.26 -13.62
C LYS A 26 -3.78 -7.84 -13.75
N PHE A 27 -2.66 -7.52 -13.12
CA PHE A 27 -2.19 -6.14 -13.02
C PHE A 27 -0.72 -6.03 -13.43
N ASP A 28 -0.35 -4.85 -13.90
CA ASP A 28 1.05 -4.48 -14.07
C ASP A 28 1.59 -4.11 -12.69
N ILE A 29 2.33 -5.03 -12.09
CA ILE A 29 2.87 -4.89 -10.73
C ILE A 29 4.37 -5.13 -10.71
N MET A 30 5.09 -4.28 -9.97
CA MET A 30 6.53 -4.40 -9.78
C MET A 30 6.86 -4.57 -8.30
N ASP A 31 7.61 -5.62 -7.98
CA ASP A 31 8.11 -5.87 -6.65
C ASP A 31 9.45 -5.14 -6.44
N LEU A 32 9.47 -4.21 -5.49
CA LEU A 32 10.65 -3.40 -5.18
C LEU A 32 11.50 -3.97 -4.04
N GLY A 33 11.15 -5.15 -3.53
CA GLY A 33 11.88 -5.84 -2.46
C GLY A 33 11.17 -5.68 -1.10
N THR A 34 11.68 -6.22 0.00
CA THR A 34 12.89 -7.04 0.02
C THR A 34 12.66 -8.38 -0.69
N ASN A 35 13.73 -9.06 -1.05
CA ASN A 35 13.63 -10.35 -1.75
C ASN A 35 14.01 -11.55 -0.86
N LYS A 36 14.25 -11.35 0.43
CA LYS A 36 14.61 -12.40 1.37
C LYS A 36 13.97 -12.18 2.74
N LYS A 37 13.32 -13.22 3.25
CA LYS A 37 12.74 -13.22 4.58
C LYS A 37 13.83 -13.35 5.68
N SER A 38 14.92 -14.03 5.35
CA SER A 38 15.97 -14.40 6.32
C SER A 38 16.93 -13.27 6.68
N ILE A 39 16.90 -12.15 5.95
CA ILE A 39 17.80 -11.02 6.19
C ILE A 39 16.99 -9.85 6.72
N SER A 40 17.31 -9.41 7.95
CA SER A 40 16.69 -8.24 8.55
C SER A 40 17.04 -6.97 7.77
N VAL A 41 16.03 -6.18 7.44
CA VAL A 41 16.19 -4.92 6.72
C VAL A 41 15.36 -3.83 7.40
N ASN A 42 15.65 -2.57 7.11
CA ASN A 42 14.95 -1.43 7.66
C ASN A 42 13.75 -1.05 6.77
N TYR A 43 12.56 -1.13 7.32
CA TYR A 43 11.34 -0.84 6.56
C TYR A 43 11.30 0.55 5.91
N PRO A 44 11.84 1.64 6.52
CA PRO A 44 11.78 2.95 5.87
C PRO A 44 12.44 3.02 4.51
N GLU A 45 13.52 2.26 4.29
CA GLU A 45 14.18 2.20 2.97
C GLU A 45 13.19 1.80 1.88
N TYR A 46 12.38 0.77 2.17
CA TYR A 46 11.41 0.24 1.22
C TYR A 46 10.20 1.15 1.08
N ALA A 47 9.77 1.78 2.17
CA ALA A 47 8.72 2.78 2.13
C ALA A 47 9.11 3.97 1.24
N HIS A 48 10.33 4.48 1.39
CA HIS A 48 10.82 5.60 0.59
C HIS A 48 11.00 5.21 -0.89
N LYS A 49 11.56 4.05 -1.13
CA LYS A 49 11.75 3.53 -2.50
C LYS A 49 10.42 3.44 -3.24
N LEU A 50 9.42 2.83 -2.62
CA LEU A 50 8.08 2.70 -3.22
C LEU A 50 7.42 4.07 -3.40
N SER A 51 7.50 4.92 -2.39
CA SER A 51 6.88 6.26 -2.44
C SER A 51 7.39 7.10 -3.58
N LYS A 52 8.69 7.04 -3.88
CA LYS A 52 9.29 7.73 -5.02
C LYS A 52 8.71 7.24 -6.34
N MET A 53 8.50 5.93 -6.48
CA MET A 53 7.93 5.37 -7.70
C MET A 53 6.45 5.74 -7.86
N VAL A 54 5.67 5.60 -6.79
CA VAL A 54 4.24 5.95 -6.81
C VAL A 54 4.05 7.44 -7.14
N SER A 55 4.91 8.30 -6.62
CA SER A 55 4.83 9.75 -6.83
C SER A 55 5.02 10.21 -8.28
N LYS A 56 5.56 9.35 -9.15
CA LYS A 56 5.86 9.73 -10.53
C LYS A 56 4.63 9.96 -11.40
N LYS A 57 3.52 9.28 -11.11
CA LYS A 57 2.26 9.42 -11.86
C LYS A 57 1.07 9.30 -10.93
N LYS A 58 0.03 10.09 -11.17
CA LYS A 58 -1.22 10.03 -10.39
C LYS A 58 -1.90 8.66 -10.43
N SER A 59 -1.75 7.94 -11.53
CA SER A 59 -2.36 6.60 -11.69
C SER A 59 -1.63 5.49 -10.95
N ASN A 60 -0.40 5.75 -10.46
CA ASN A 60 0.36 4.76 -9.72
C ASN A 60 -0.21 4.56 -8.33
N VAL A 61 -0.17 3.30 -7.86
CA VAL A 61 -0.55 2.96 -6.49
C VAL A 61 0.51 2.06 -5.86
N GLY A 62 0.53 2.01 -4.54
CA GLY A 62 1.51 1.22 -3.80
C GLY A 62 0.90 0.33 -2.75
N ILE A 63 1.57 -0.77 -2.47
CA ILE A 63 1.26 -1.70 -1.41
C ILE A 63 2.52 -1.91 -0.58
N LEU A 64 2.46 -1.57 0.70
CA LEU A 64 3.59 -1.73 1.62
C LEU A 64 3.21 -2.68 2.76
N VAL A 65 4.10 -3.61 3.07
CA VAL A 65 3.87 -4.59 4.12
C VAL A 65 5.05 -4.61 5.09
N CYS A 66 4.77 -4.52 6.38
CA CYS A 66 5.75 -4.80 7.42
C CYS A 66 5.05 -5.62 8.51
N GLY A 67 5.61 -5.69 9.71
CA GLY A 67 4.99 -6.48 10.78
C GLY A 67 3.63 -5.96 11.24
N SER A 68 3.50 -4.64 11.38
CA SER A 68 2.26 -3.98 11.82
C SER A 68 1.63 -3.07 10.75
N GLY A 69 2.38 -2.70 9.74
CA GLY A 69 1.96 -1.69 8.76
C GLY A 69 2.10 -0.26 9.25
N LEU A 70 2.30 -0.06 10.55
CA LEU A 70 2.36 1.28 11.16
C LEU A 70 3.57 2.08 10.70
N GLY A 71 4.76 1.52 10.84
CA GLY A 71 5.99 2.21 10.44
C GLY A 71 6.03 2.49 8.95
N MET A 72 5.54 1.57 8.12
CA MET A 72 5.44 1.78 6.67
C MET A 72 4.52 2.96 6.35
N SER A 73 3.38 3.09 7.03
CA SER A 73 2.47 4.22 6.79
C SER A 73 3.09 5.54 7.20
N MET A 74 3.80 5.57 8.34
CA MET A 74 4.47 6.78 8.81
C MET A 74 5.57 7.23 7.84
N ALA A 75 6.42 6.30 7.40
CA ALA A 75 7.51 6.62 6.49
C ALA A 75 7.00 7.05 5.11
N ALA A 76 6.00 6.35 4.57
CA ALA A 76 5.41 6.70 3.27
C ALA A 76 4.76 8.08 3.30
N ASN A 77 4.04 8.41 4.37
CA ASN A 77 3.36 9.70 4.50
C ASN A 77 4.30 10.91 4.71
N ARG A 78 5.61 10.68 4.85
CA ARG A 78 6.59 11.77 4.81
C ARG A 78 6.77 12.33 3.39
N HIS A 79 6.31 11.62 2.38
CA HIS A 79 6.39 12.06 0.99
C HIS A 79 5.15 12.88 0.63
N LYS A 80 5.37 14.08 0.11
CA LYS A 80 4.30 15.07 -0.15
C LYS A 80 3.17 14.55 -1.04
N LYS A 81 3.47 13.66 -1.99
CA LYS A 81 2.48 13.13 -2.94
C LYS A 81 1.87 11.81 -2.49
N ILE A 82 2.21 11.34 -1.30
CA ILE A 82 1.74 10.04 -0.81
C ILE A 82 0.68 10.25 0.27
N ARG A 83 -0.41 9.53 0.11
CA ARG A 83 -1.46 9.35 1.11
C ARG A 83 -1.56 7.87 1.39
N ALA A 84 -0.81 7.40 2.38
CA ALA A 84 -0.74 6.01 2.77
C ALA A 84 -1.74 5.73 3.89
N ALA A 85 -2.53 4.69 3.71
CA ALA A 85 -3.54 4.28 4.66
C ALA A 85 -3.23 2.88 5.21
N LEU A 86 -3.10 2.78 6.53
CA LEU A 86 -3.01 1.49 7.21
C LEU A 86 -4.40 0.85 7.22
N CYS A 87 -4.52 -0.31 6.61
CA CYS A 87 -5.80 -1.00 6.49
C CYS A 87 -5.76 -2.39 7.12
N TYR A 88 -6.78 -2.69 7.89
CA TYR A 88 -6.99 -4.01 8.52
C TYR A 88 -8.45 -4.44 8.48
N SER A 89 -9.28 -3.73 7.70
CA SER A 89 -10.66 -4.13 7.42
C SER A 89 -11.03 -3.72 6.01
N ILE A 90 -11.97 -4.42 5.40
CA ILE A 90 -12.48 -4.09 4.07
C ILE A 90 -13.09 -2.68 4.09
N LYS A 91 -13.79 -2.36 5.17
CA LYS A 91 -14.43 -1.06 5.33
C LYS A 91 -13.43 0.08 5.33
N ASN A 92 -12.35 -0.01 6.13
CA ASN A 92 -11.39 1.09 6.15
C ASN A 92 -10.56 1.18 4.87
N ALA A 93 -10.34 0.07 4.17
CA ALA A 93 -9.71 0.10 2.85
C ALA A 93 -10.58 0.86 1.84
N LYS A 94 -11.88 0.61 1.82
CA LYS A 94 -12.82 1.35 0.97
C LYS A 94 -12.85 2.83 1.32
N LEU A 95 -12.95 3.16 2.61
CA LEU A 95 -13.00 4.56 3.05
C LEU A 95 -11.74 5.32 2.72
N SER A 96 -10.57 4.67 2.79
CA SER A 96 -9.31 5.30 2.43
C SER A 96 -9.31 5.79 0.97
N ARG A 97 -10.01 5.07 0.09
CA ARG A 97 -10.19 5.47 -1.29
C ARG A 97 -11.30 6.49 -1.46
N LEU A 98 -12.50 6.16 -0.98
CA LEU A 98 -13.69 7.02 -1.14
C LEU A 98 -13.47 8.42 -0.60
N HIS A 99 -12.88 8.54 0.58
CA HIS A 99 -12.77 9.81 1.30
C HIS A 99 -11.40 10.48 1.21
N ASN A 100 -10.33 9.70 1.15
CA ASN A 100 -8.97 10.24 1.29
C ASN A 100 -8.13 10.14 0.02
N ASP A 101 -8.67 9.51 -1.02
CA ASP A 101 -7.93 9.27 -2.26
C ASP A 101 -6.53 8.69 -1.97
N ALA A 102 -6.47 7.73 -1.05
CA ALA A 102 -5.22 7.09 -0.68
C ALA A 102 -4.60 6.41 -1.90
N ASN A 103 -3.31 6.61 -2.11
CA ASN A 103 -2.57 6.00 -3.22
C ASN A 103 -1.61 4.90 -2.78
N VAL A 104 -1.49 4.69 -1.46
CA VAL A 104 -0.71 3.58 -0.89
C VAL A 104 -1.54 2.94 0.21
N ILE A 105 -1.62 1.61 0.19
CA ILE A 105 -2.17 0.83 1.29
C ILE A 105 -1.01 0.21 2.07
N THR A 106 -1.05 0.26 3.40
CA THR A 106 -0.09 -0.44 4.24
C THR A 106 -0.77 -1.53 5.04
N LEU A 107 -0.09 -2.65 5.20
CA LEU A 107 -0.62 -3.85 5.84
C LEU A 107 0.39 -4.42 6.83
N GLY A 108 -0.11 -5.05 7.88
CA GLY A 108 0.72 -5.72 8.89
C GLY A 108 0.57 -7.24 8.80
N GLU A 109 1.65 -7.93 8.46
CA GLU A 109 1.63 -9.39 8.35
C GLU A 109 1.24 -10.07 9.67
N ARG A 110 1.62 -9.48 10.82
CA ARG A 110 1.32 -10.02 12.15
C ARG A 110 -0.10 -9.73 12.62
N LEU A 111 -0.80 -8.79 11.95
CA LEU A 111 -2.11 -8.29 12.40
C LEU A 111 -3.25 -8.72 11.48
N THR A 112 -2.94 -9.13 10.26
CA THR A 112 -3.95 -9.39 9.24
C THR A 112 -3.60 -10.68 8.51
N ASP A 113 -4.51 -11.66 8.53
CA ASP A 113 -4.27 -12.90 7.79
C ASP A 113 -4.31 -12.67 6.27
N LYS A 114 -3.80 -13.63 5.53
CA LYS A 114 -3.66 -13.54 4.06
C LYS A 114 -4.99 -13.27 3.35
N SER A 115 -6.05 -13.93 3.80
CA SER A 115 -7.37 -13.79 3.20
C SER A 115 -7.92 -12.38 3.38
N LEU A 116 -7.87 -11.86 4.60
CA LEU A 116 -8.35 -10.51 4.90
C LEU A 116 -7.48 -9.45 4.21
N ALA A 117 -6.16 -9.63 4.24
CA ALA A 117 -5.24 -8.71 3.56
C ALA A 117 -5.56 -8.60 2.07
N MET A 118 -5.81 -9.74 1.41
CA MET A 118 -6.16 -9.74 -0.01
C MET A 118 -7.50 -9.07 -0.28
N LYS A 119 -8.48 -9.25 0.60
CA LYS A 119 -9.77 -8.56 0.50
C LYS A 119 -9.62 -7.04 0.65
N CYS A 120 -8.75 -6.59 1.57
CA CYS A 120 -8.44 -5.16 1.73
C CYS A 120 -7.76 -4.61 0.47
N VAL A 121 -6.79 -5.32 -0.08
CA VAL A 121 -6.10 -4.91 -1.31
C VAL A 121 -7.08 -4.82 -2.48
N ASN A 122 -7.93 -5.82 -2.65
CA ASN A 122 -8.94 -5.79 -3.72
C ASN A 122 -9.91 -4.62 -3.56
N ALA A 123 -10.38 -4.36 -2.35
CA ALA A 123 -11.24 -3.21 -2.08
C ALA A 123 -10.52 -1.89 -2.41
N PHE A 124 -9.25 -1.78 -2.03
CA PHE A 124 -8.41 -0.61 -2.32
C PHE A 124 -8.24 -0.40 -3.83
N LEU A 125 -7.94 -1.45 -4.57
CA LEU A 125 -7.70 -1.35 -6.02
C LEU A 125 -8.98 -1.10 -6.83
N ASN A 126 -10.14 -1.51 -6.32
CA ASN A 126 -11.41 -1.45 -7.04
C ASN A 126 -12.34 -0.32 -6.57
N THR A 127 -11.89 0.55 -5.67
CA THR A 127 -12.71 1.66 -5.16
C THR A 127 -12.14 2.98 -5.65
N ASP A 128 -12.96 3.77 -6.33
CA ASP A 128 -12.57 5.07 -6.83
C ASP A 128 -12.78 6.16 -5.77
N PHE A 129 -12.08 7.27 -5.92
CA PHE A 129 -12.28 8.44 -5.07
C PHE A 129 -13.65 9.04 -5.36
N GLU A 130 -14.42 9.28 -4.30
CA GLU A 130 -15.75 9.86 -4.40
C GLU A 130 -15.72 11.33 -4.84
N GLY A 131 -14.67 12.06 -4.50
CA GLY A 131 -14.56 13.48 -4.80
C GLY A 131 -15.52 14.31 -3.97
N GLY A 132 -16.24 15.22 -4.62
CA GLY A 132 -17.24 16.06 -3.95
C GLY A 132 -16.65 16.82 -2.75
N ARG A 133 -17.30 16.73 -1.60
CA ARG A 133 -16.88 17.40 -0.35
C ARG A 133 -15.50 16.97 0.15
N HIS A 134 -15.05 15.77 -0.25
CA HIS A 134 -13.76 15.22 0.19
C HIS A 134 -12.57 15.84 -0.52
N LEU A 135 -12.76 16.34 -1.73
CA LEU A 135 -11.68 16.90 -2.54
C LEU A 135 -10.94 18.05 -1.83
N LYS A 136 -11.68 18.97 -1.26
CA LYS A 136 -11.12 20.10 -0.51
C LYS A 136 -10.26 19.65 0.66
N ARG A 137 -10.71 18.61 1.35
CA ARG A 137 -9.99 18.05 2.51
C ARG A 137 -8.72 17.33 2.09
N VAL A 138 -8.80 16.55 1.02
CA VAL A 138 -7.62 15.86 0.46
C VAL A 138 -6.56 16.88 0.04
N LYS A 139 -6.96 17.96 -0.60
CA LYS A 139 -6.03 19.04 -1.00
C LYS A 139 -5.37 19.73 0.19
N GLY A 140 -5.95 19.63 1.37
CA GLY A 140 -5.39 20.18 2.60
C GLY A 140 -4.39 19.31 3.32
N ILE A 141 -4.17 18.09 2.85
CA ILE A 141 -3.22 17.15 3.47
C ILE A 141 -1.78 17.54 3.20
#